data_45d645f52adbb2db2d67600ad9aa1fd7
#
_entry.id   45d645f52adbb2db2d67600ad9aa1fd7
#
_cell.length_a   1.000
_cell.length_b   1.000
_cell.length_c   1.000
_cell.angle_alpha   90.00
_cell.angle_beta   90.00
_cell.angle_gamma   90.00
#
_symmetry.space_group_name_H-M   'P 1'
#
loop_
_entity.id
_entity.type
_entity.pdbx_description
1 polymer ?
#
loop_
_entity_poly.entity_id
_entity_poly.type
_entity_poly.pdbx_seq_one_letter_code
_entity_poly.pdbx_strand_id
1 'polypeptide(L)'
;MRSSPMYRLLAGYYDLVYDAKDYRKDTAQLVRVARKYGRSRGNRWLDVACGTGRHLELLRPRYRVVGVDLSDEMLRLARRRLPGVRLVRGDMRSFDLGERFDVVSCLFSAIGYLRTEADLRRAMGVFARHLRPGGVLLVQPWIDPKYLKRGHVTLTLHDGGSVKVARASSVTVRGARTSVHFHYLIAEEGRGVRHLRETEVLRMTPPRRLVEIARAAGLTARMLRTGPTDERGLLVAVAPRER
;
A
#
# COMPACT_ATOMS: atom_id res chain seq x y z
N MET A 1 -14.68 -4.62 -5.54
CA MET A 1 -14.41 -4.57 -4.08
C MET A 1 -14.92 -3.24 -3.55
N ARG A 2 -15.53 -3.15 -2.37
CA ARG A 2 -15.86 -1.83 -1.78
C ARG A 2 -14.65 -1.38 -0.96
N SER A 3 -14.34 -0.08 -0.92
CA SER A 3 -13.33 0.46 0.00
C SER A 3 -13.74 0.17 1.44
N SER A 4 -12.75 -0.07 2.32
CA SER A 4 -13.03 -0.27 3.74
C SER A 4 -13.79 0.95 4.31
N PRO A 5 -14.73 0.77 5.26
CA PRO A 5 -15.36 1.87 5.98
C PRO A 5 -14.37 2.87 6.59
N MET A 6 -13.18 2.40 7.00
CA MET A 6 -12.06 3.23 7.47
C MET A 6 -11.74 4.36 6.50
N TYR A 7 -11.59 4.03 5.24
CA TYR A 7 -11.25 5.00 4.22
C TYR A 7 -12.35 6.03 3.94
N ARG A 8 -13.55 5.81 4.47
CA ARG A 8 -14.67 6.77 4.42
C ARG A 8 -14.81 7.56 5.72
N LEU A 9 -14.86 6.87 6.86
CA LEU A 9 -15.15 7.48 8.16
C LEU A 9 -13.90 8.11 8.80
N LEU A 10 -12.74 7.52 8.59
CA LEU A 10 -11.46 7.92 9.19
C LEU A 10 -10.53 8.62 8.19
N ALA A 11 -10.97 8.90 6.96
CA ALA A 11 -10.12 9.57 5.97
C ALA A 11 -9.52 10.88 6.52
N GLY A 12 -10.30 11.67 7.26
CA GLY A 12 -9.86 12.92 7.87
C GLY A 12 -8.80 12.75 8.98
N TYR A 13 -8.73 11.58 9.58
CA TYR A 13 -7.78 11.26 10.69
C TYR A 13 -6.67 10.32 10.23
N TYR A 14 -6.73 9.83 8.99
CA TYR A 14 -5.80 8.83 8.48
C TYR A 14 -4.34 9.26 8.62
N ASP A 15 -4.04 10.46 8.18
CA ASP A 15 -2.67 10.99 8.24
C ASP A 15 -2.18 11.19 9.68
N LEU A 16 -3.07 11.59 10.61
CA LEU A 16 -2.75 11.72 12.03
C LEU A 16 -2.45 10.34 12.64
N VAL A 17 -3.29 9.33 12.35
CA VAL A 17 -3.10 7.96 12.89
C VAL A 17 -1.82 7.30 12.37
N TYR A 18 -1.33 7.71 11.21
CA TYR A 18 -0.10 7.19 10.60
C TYR A 18 1.04 8.21 10.56
N ASP A 19 0.97 9.28 11.35
CA ASP A 19 1.98 10.34 11.36
C ASP A 19 3.35 9.87 11.87
N ALA A 20 3.38 8.94 12.83
CA ALA A 20 4.61 8.33 13.34
C ALA A 20 5.38 7.50 12.30
N LYS A 21 4.79 7.24 11.11
CA LYS A 21 5.44 6.51 10.03
C LYS A 21 6.44 7.40 9.30
N ASP A 22 7.70 6.99 9.26
CA ASP A 22 8.75 7.70 8.52
C ASP A 22 8.64 7.45 7.00
N TYR A 23 7.72 8.16 6.35
CA TYR A 23 7.52 8.11 4.90
C TYR A 23 8.76 8.56 4.10
N ARG A 24 9.61 9.45 4.66
CA ARG A 24 10.83 9.92 3.99
C ARG A 24 11.85 8.79 3.89
N LYS A 25 12.11 8.09 5.00
CA LYS A 25 12.99 6.91 5.06
C LYS A 25 12.49 5.81 4.13
N ASP A 26 11.19 5.50 4.20
CA ASP A 26 10.57 4.49 3.35
C ASP A 26 10.73 4.83 1.86
N THR A 27 10.40 6.04 1.46
CA THR A 27 10.49 6.48 0.07
C THR A 27 11.94 6.48 -0.43
N ALA A 28 12.89 6.92 0.39
CA ALA A 28 14.32 6.87 0.04
C ALA A 28 14.79 5.44 -0.21
N GLN A 29 14.34 4.49 0.61
CA GLN A 29 14.65 3.08 0.44
C GLN A 29 14.02 2.50 -0.82
N LEU A 30 12.76 2.81 -1.12
CA LEU A 30 12.05 2.39 -2.34
C LEU A 30 12.78 2.90 -3.59
N VAL A 31 13.19 4.17 -3.61
CA VAL A 31 13.97 4.76 -4.70
C VAL A 31 15.30 4.03 -4.89
N ARG A 32 16.01 3.72 -3.80
CA ARG A 32 17.26 2.96 -3.85
C ARG A 32 17.06 1.57 -4.45
N VAL A 33 16.00 0.87 -4.02
CA VAL A 33 15.67 -0.46 -4.54
C VAL A 33 15.26 -0.38 -6.02
N ALA A 34 14.42 0.59 -6.39
CA ALA A 34 14.01 0.79 -7.78
C ALA A 34 15.21 1.02 -8.69
N ARG A 35 16.18 1.85 -8.29
CA ARG A 35 17.40 2.10 -9.04
C ARG A 35 18.33 0.87 -9.12
N LYS A 36 18.41 0.10 -8.05
CA LYS A 36 19.27 -1.11 -8.01
C LYS A 36 18.76 -2.21 -8.94
N TYR A 37 17.45 -2.41 -9.02
CA TYR A 37 16.85 -3.54 -9.73
C TYR A 37 16.20 -3.16 -11.06
N GLY A 38 15.67 -1.96 -11.22
CA GLY A 38 15.13 -1.46 -12.47
C GLY A 38 16.18 -1.40 -13.57
N ARG A 39 15.76 -1.66 -14.81
CA ARG A 39 16.60 -1.67 -16.02
C ARG A 39 16.07 -0.72 -17.09
N SER A 40 14.86 -0.18 -16.92
CA SER A 40 14.35 0.92 -17.74
C SER A 40 15.07 2.22 -17.40
N ARG A 41 15.12 3.16 -18.35
CA ARG A 41 15.85 4.43 -18.22
C ARG A 41 14.95 5.65 -17.99
N GLY A 42 13.64 5.41 -17.81
CA GLY A 42 12.67 6.48 -17.60
C GLY A 42 12.51 6.87 -16.14
N ASN A 43 11.58 7.80 -15.89
CA ASN A 43 11.28 8.32 -14.55
C ASN A 43 9.78 8.33 -14.23
N ARG A 44 8.99 7.43 -14.84
CA ARG A 44 7.55 7.34 -14.58
C ARG A 44 7.27 6.34 -13.47
N TRP A 45 6.56 6.77 -12.43
CA TRP A 45 6.22 5.97 -11.26
C TRP A 45 4.71 5.89 -11.08
N LEU A 46 4.17 4.68 -11.07
CA LEU A 46 2.79 4.39 -10.69
C LEU A 46 2.73 3.86 -9.26
N ASP A 47 1.91 4.47 -8.40
CA ASP A 47 1.62 3.95 -7.07
C ASP A 47 0.18 3.45 -7.01
N VAL A 48 0.00 2.15 -6.78
CA VAL A 48 -1.29 1.47 -6.74
C VAL A 48 -1.73 1.31 -5.30
N ALA A 49 -2.97 1.66 -5.01
CA ALA A 49 -3.51 1.90 -3.68
C ALA A 49 -2.73 3.04 -2.98
N CYS A 50 -2.63 4.17 -3.67
CA CYS A 50 -1.78 5.31 -3.26
C CYS A 50 -2.31 6.05 -2.01
N GLY A 51 -3.54 5.78 -1.57
CA GLY A 51 -4.16 6.39 -0.40
C GLY A 51 -4.19 7.91 -0.49
N THR A 52 -3.73 8.59 0.56
CA THR A 52 -3.64 10.07 0.63
C THR A 52 -2.45 10.66 -0.14
N GLY A 53 -1.67 9.83 -0.85
CA GLY A 53 -0.59 10.28 -1.71
C GLY A 53 0.73 10.63 -1.02
N ARG A 54 0.95 10.23 0.24
CA ARG A 54 2.17 10.54 1.02
C ARG A 54 3.46 10.09 0.32
N HIS A 55 3.50 8.89 -0.26
CA HIS A 55 4.67 8.44 -1.03
C HIS A 55 4.83 9.24 -2.34
N LEU A 56 3.73 9.49 -3.05
CA LEU A 56 3.76 10.25 -4.30
C LEU A 56 4.30 11.68 -4.11
N GLU A 57 3.95 12.33 -2.99
CA GLU A 57 4.44 13.65 -2.62
C GLU A 57 5.99 13.68 -2.54
N LEU A 58 6.57 12.64 -1.93
CA LEU A 58 8.02 12.52 -1.77
C LEU A 58 8.73 12.05 -3.04
N LEU A 59 8.00 11.38 -3.94
CA LEU A 59 8.53 10.89 -5.22
C LEU A 59 8.49 11.95 -6.33
N ARG A 60 7.48 12.83 -6.35
CA ARG A 60 7.23 13.81 -7.43
C ARG A 60 8.40 14.75 -7.78
N PRO A 61 9.33 15.09 -6.86
CA PRO A 61 10.46 15.93 -7.24
C PRO A 61 11.44 15.26 -8.22
N ARG A 62 11.40 13.91 -8.34
CA ARG A 62 12.33 13.11 -9.17
C ARG A 62 11.65 12.24 -10.20
N TYR A 63 10.33 12.00 -10.05
CA TYR A 63 9.57 11.11 -10.90
C TYR A 63 8.29 11.77 -11.40
N ARG A 64 7.87 11.42 -12.61
CA ARG A 64 6.53 11.69 -13.10
C ARG A 64 5.59 10.67 -12.47
N VAL A 65 4.85 11.09 -11.47
CA VAL A 65 4.03 10.21 -10.63
C VAL A 65 2.58 10.13 -11.09
N VAL A 66 2.01 8.95 -10.98
CA VAL A 66 0.57 8.69 -11.16
C VAL A 66 0.11 7.84 -9.98
N GLY A 67 -1.07 8.13 -9.44
CA GLY A 67 -1.68 7.35 -8.36
C GLY A 67 -2.99 6.68 -8.78
N VAL A 68 -3.18 5.44 -8.32
CA VAL A 68 -4.46 4.71 -8.44
C VAL A 68 -4.92 4.31 -7.05
N ASP A 69 -6.17 4.58 -6.71
CA ASP A 69 -6.80 4.08 -5.49
C ASP A 69 -8.26 3.71 -5.73
N LEU A 70 -8.80 2.82 -4.91
CA LEU A 70 -10.21 2.41 -4.98
C LEU A 70 -11.14 3.40 -4.27
N SER A 71 -10.63 4.15 -3.31
CA SER A 71 -11.39 5.07 -2.44
C SER A 71 -11.40 6.50 -3.00
N ASP A 72 -12.58 7.01 -3.28
CA ASP A 72 -12.76 8.40 -3.69
C ASP A 72 -12.35 9.38 -2.58
N GLU A 73 -12.57 9.01 -1.32
CA GLU A 73 -12.20 9.83 -0.16
C GLU A 73 -10.68 9.98 -0.06
N MET A 74 -9.94 8.87 -0.24
CA MET A 74 -8.47 8.91 -0.28
C MET A 74 -7.97 9.76 -1.44
N LEU A 75 -8.54 9.57 -2.62
CA LEU A 75 -8.18 10.36 -3.80
C LEU A 75 -8.52 11.84 -3.63
N ARG A 76 -9.60 12.19 -2.93
CA ARG A 76 -9.93 13.58 -2.59
C ARG A 76 -8.83 14.22 -1.73
N LEU A 77 -8.33 13.52 -0.73
CA LEU A 77 -7.21 13.98 0.11
C LEU A 77 -5.90 14.06 -0.70
N ALA A 78 -5.64 13.05 -1.51
CA ALA A 78 -4.47 13.04 -2.39
C ALA A 78 -4.48 14.21 -3.39
N ARG A 79 -5.62 14.56 -3.99
CA ARG A 79 -5.73 15.73 -4.89
C ARG A 79 -5.41 17.06 -4.20
N ARG A 80 -5.80 17.22 -2.93
CA ARG A 80 -5.43 18.39 -2.14
C ARG A 80 -3.93 18.49 -1.89
N ARG A 81 -3.28 17.34 -1.63
CA ARG A 81 -1.83 17.25 -1.39
C ARG A 81 -1.01 17.41 -2.66
N LEU A 82 -1.51 16.93 -3.78
CA LEU A 82 -0.80 16.74 -5.03
C LEU A 82 -1.50 17.46 -6.20
N PRO A 83 -1.63 18.80 -6.14
CA PRO A 83 -2.23 19.53 -7.26
C PRO A 83 -1.44 19.24 -8.55
N GLY A 84 -2.17 18.99 -9.64
CA GLY A 84 -1.63 18.69 -10.96
C GLY A 84 -1.14 17.24 -11.18
N VAL A 85 -1.15 16.38 -10.17
CA VAL A 85 -0.81 14.96 -10.33
C VAL A 85 -2.04 14.18 -10.80
N ARG A 86 -1.84 13.30 -11.79
CA ARG A 86 -2.89 12.39 -12.27
C ARG A 86 -3.21 11.34 -11.20
N LEU A 87 -4.43 11.40 -10.67
CA LEU A 87 -4.97 10.49 -9.67
C LEU A 87 -6.25 9.86 -10.22
N VAL A 88 -6.26 8.54 -10.31
CA VAL A 88 -7.31 7.77 -10.98
C VAL A 88 -7.98 6.82 -9.99
N ARG A 89 -9.32 6.78 -9.99
CA ARG A 89 -10.03 5.73 -9.28
C ARG A 89 -9.93 4.42 -10.04
N GLY A 90 -9.48 3.35 -9.34
CA GLY A 90 -9.32 2.05 -9.98
C GLY A 90 -9.18 0.91 -8.98
N ASP A 91 -9.65 -0.27 -9.40
CA ASP A 91 -9.43 -1.51 -8.68
C ASP A 91 -8.11 -2.13 -9.17
N MET A 92 -7.21 -2.45 -8.23
CA MET A 92 -5.89 -3.01 -8.56
C MET A 92 -5.94 -4.33 -9.35
N ARG A 93 -7.12 -4.99 -9.39
CA ARG A 93 -7.35 -6.23 -10.14
C ARG A 93 -7.68 -6.01 -11.62
N SER A 94 -8.06 -4.78 -12.01
CA SER A 94 -8.66 -4.56 -13.34
C SER A 94 -8.42 -3.19 -13.96
N PHE A 95 -7.80 -2.23 -13.25
CA PHE A 95 -7.56 -0.92 -13.86
C PHE A 95 -6.68 -1.02 -15.10
N ASP A 96 -6.89 -0.08 -16.02
CA ASP A 96 -6.04 0.13 -17.18
C ASP A 96 -5.86 1.63 -17.41
N LEU A 97 -4.60 2.05 -17.51
CA LEU A 97 -4.24 3.45 -17.75
C LEU A 97 -3.85 3.72 -19.20
N GLY A 98 -3.74 2.69 -20.04
CA GLY A 98 -3.28 2.78 -21.43
C GLY A 98 -1.79 3.18 -21.55
N GLU A 99 -1.01 3.10 -20.46
CA GLU A 99 0.37 3.55 -20.42
C GLU A 99 1.25 2.66 -19.52
N ARG A 100 2.57 2.75 -19.72
CA ARG A 100 3.55 1.94 -18.99
C ARG A 100 4.51 2.81 -18.20
N PHE A 101 5.01 2.25 -17.09
CA PHE A 101 5.82 2.92 -16.07
C PHE A 101 7.17 2.23 -15.88
N ASP A 102 8.15 2.98 -15.44
CA ASP A 102 9.47 2.46 -15.09
C ASP A 102 9.43 1.79 -13.71
N VAL A 103 8.57 2.29 -12.83
CA VAL A 103 8.32 1.71 -11.51
C VAL A 103 6.82 1.61 -11.28
N VAL A 104 6.37 0.45 -10.81
CA VAL A 104 5.03 0.24 -10.25
C VAL A 104 5.19 -0.14 -8.79
N SER A 105 4.48 0.52 -7.89
CA SER A 105 4.49 0.20 -6.46
C SER A 105 3.08 -0.12 -5.95
N CYS A 106 3.01 -1.04 -4.97
CA CYS A 106 1.83 -1.31 -4.16
C CYS A 106 2.31 -1.50 -2.72
N LEU A 107 2.14 -0.46 -1.92
CA LEU A 107 2.82 -0.28 -0.65
C LEU A 107 1.87 -0.45 0.53
N PHE A 108 2.45 -0.37 1.73
CA PHE A 108 1.73 -0.36 3.00
C PHE A 108 0.71 -1.49 3.12
N SER A 109 1.09 -2.67 2.63
CA SER A 109 0.29 -3.91 2.72
C SER A 109 -1.04 -3.92 1.96
N ALA A 110 -1.26 -2.95 1.07
CA ALA A 110 -2.51 -2.85 0.31
C ALA A 110 -2.85 -4.12 -0.48
N ILE A 111 -1.83 -4.86 -0.93
CA ILE A 111 -2.00 -6.16 -1.61
C ILE A 111 -2.72 -7.20 -0.73
N GLY A 112 -2.66 -7.06 0.60
CA GLY A 112 -3.33 -7.93 1.57
C GLY A 112 -4.85 -7.85 1.53
N TYR A 113 -5.43 -6.78 0.97
CA TYR A 113 -6.89 -6.68 0.79
C TYR A 113 -7.44 -7.63 -0.27
N LEU A 114 -6.59 -8.23 -1.09
CA LEU A 114 -6.98 -9.26 -2.06
C LEU A 114 -7.25 -10.58 -1.35
N ARG A 115 -8.53 -10.93 -1.22
CA ARG A 115 -9.00 -12.04 -0.38
C ARG A 115 -8.72 -13.42 -0.96
N THR A 116 -8.58 -13.53 -2.28
CA THR A 116 -8.35 -14.79 -2.99
C THR A 116 -7.02 -14.77 -3.73
N GLU A 117 -6.48 -15.95 -3.98
CA GLU A 117 -5.29 -16.05 -4.81
C GLU A 117 -5.57 -15.67 -6.27
N ALA A 118 -6.77 -15.93 -6.75
CA ALA A 118 -7.18 -15.50 -8.10
C ALA A 118 -7.15 -13.97 -8.23
N ASP A 119 -7.61 -13.23 -7.20
CA ASP A 119 -7.51 -11.77 -7.18
C ASP A 119 -6.06 -11.30 -7.17
N LEU A 120 -5.21 -11.98 -6.40
CA LEU A 120 -3.78 -11.66 -6.32
C LEU A 120 -3.09 -11.87 -7.68
N ARG A 121 -3.41 -12.97 -8.38
CA ARG A 121 -2.92 -13.23 -9.74
C ARG A 121 -3.39 -12.18 -10.74
N ARG A 122 -4.67 -11.78 -10.68
CA ARG A 122 -5.21 -10.71 -11.53
C ARG A 122 -4.47 -9.39 -11.29
N ALA A 123 -4.32 -8.98 -10.03
CA ALA A 123 -3.58 -7.76 -9.69
C ALA A 123 -2.13 -7.80 -10.17
N MET A 124 -1.45 -8.93 -9.99
CA MET A 124 -0.07 -9.10 -10.46
C MET A 124 0.03 -8.98 -11.98
N GLY A 125 -0.92 -9.54 -12.73
CA GLY A 125 -1.03 -9.37 -14.19
C GLY A 125 -1.28 -7.91 -14.59
N VAL A 126 -2.14 -7.19 -13.83
CA VAL A 126 -2.36 -5.76 -14.03
C VAL A 126 -1.07 -4.97 -13.81
N PHE A 127 -0.33 -5.24 -12.75
CA PHE A 127 0.93 -4.56 -12.45
C PHE A 127 1.98 -4.84 -13.53
N ALA A 128 2.09 -6.11 -13.96
CA ALA A 128 3.04 -6.50 -14.99
C ALA A 128 2.82 -5.79 -16.33
N ARG A 129 1.56 -5.67 -16.80
CA ARG A 129 1.27 -5.00 -18.09
C ARG A 129 1.47 -3.48 -18.04
N HIS A 130 1.46 -2.88 -16.86
CA HIS A 130 1.78 -1.47 -16.67
C HIS A 130 3.29 -1.20 -16.51
N LEU A 131 4.14 -2.22 -16.55
CA LEU A 131 5.59 -2.03 -16.57
C LEU A 131 6.11 -1.84 -17.99
N ARG A 132 7.06 -0.97 -18.15
CA ARG A 132 7.92 -0.90 -19.33
C ARG A 132 8.87 -2.10 -19.34
N PRO A 133 9.42 -2.48 -20.50
CA PRO A 133 10.54 -3.42 -20.56
C PRO A 133 11.67 -2.99 -19.62
N GLY A 134 12.11 -3.90 -18.76
CA GLY A 134 13.08 -3.58 -17.70
C GLY A 134 12.56 -2.76 -16.52
N GLY A 135 11.27 -2.42 -16.50
CA GLY A 135 10.62 -1.74 -15.37
C GLY A 135 10.54 -2.63 -14.13
N VAL A 136 10.41 -2.03 -12.96
CA VAL A 136 10.43 -2.73 -11.67
C VAL A 136 9.13 -2.56 -10.91
N LEU A 137 8.61 -3.68 -10.39
CA LEU A 137 7.48 -3.75 -9.47
C LEU A 137 8.00 -3.88 -8.03
N LEU A 138 7.45 -3.06 -7.15
CA LEU A 138 7.73 -3.05 -5.71
C LEU A 138 6.42 -3.32 -4.95
N VAL A 139 6.30 -4.47 -4.29
CA VAL A 139 5.10 -4.78 -3.49
C VAL A 139 5.50 -5.05 -2.05
N GLN A 140 4.92 -4.28 -1.15
CA GLN A 140 5.03 -4.55 0.28
C GLN A 140 3.85 -5.42 0.72
N PRO A 141 4.08 -6.70 1.10
CA PRO A 141 3.03 -7.60 1.51
C PRO A 141 2.50 -7.24 2.91
N TRP A 142 1.41 -7.88 3.31
CA TRP A 142 1.04 -8.00 4.72
C TRP A 142 2.06 -8.88 5.44
N ILE A 143 1.94 -8.95 6.75
CA ILE A 143 2.87 -9.69 7.62
C ILE A 143 3.05 -11.15 7.16
N ASP A 144 4.27 -11.66 7.21
CA ASP A 144 4.54 -13.09 7.05
C ASP A 144 3.90 -13.85 8.23
N PRO A 145 3.14 -14.95 7.96
CA PRO A 145 2.49 -15.74 9.00
C PRO A 145 3.39 -16.14 10.18
N LYS A 146 4.67 -16.34 9.94
CA LYS A 146 5.64 -16.76 10.98
C LYS A 146 5.93 -15.68 12.03
N TYR A 147 5.72 -14.39 11.69
CA TYR A 147 5.92 -13.28 12.62
C TYR A 147 4.65 -12.83 13.32
N LEU A 148 3.50 -13.40 12.95
CA LEU A 148 2.22 -13.01 13.50
C LEU A 148 2.00 -13.63 14.88
N LYS A 149 1.87 -12.78 15.90
CA LYS A 149 1.46 -13.19 17.24
C LYS A 149 -0.07 -13.20 17.32
N ARG A 150 -0.66 -14.39 17.54
CA ARG A 150 -2.10 -14.51 17.80
C ARG A 150 -2.48 -13.76 19.08
N GLY A 151 -3.63 -13.10 19.08
CA GLY A 151 -4.08 -12.31 20.21
C GLY A 151 -3.26 -11.03 20.46
N HIS A 152 -2.40 -10.64 19.51
CA HIS A 152 -1.65 -9.40 19.64
C HIS A 152 -2.60 -8.21 19.78
N VAL A 153 -2.33 -7.36 20.76
CA VAL A 153 -3.06 -6.13 21.01
C VAL A 153 -2.13 -4.93 20.97
N THR A 154 -2.63 -3.81 20.48
CA THR A 154 -1.88 -2.54 20.48
C THR A 154 -2.76 -1.41 20.99
N LEU A 155 -2.14 -0.42 21.59
CA LEU A 155 -2.73 0.86 21.91
C LEU A 155 -1.80 1.97 21.45
N THR A 156 -2.31 2.90 20.67
CA THR A 156 -1.56 4.08 20.22
C THR A 156 -2.37 5.34 20.49
N LEU A 157 -1.66 6.42 20.84
CA LEU A 157 -2.24 7.74 21.05
C LEU A 157 -1.66 8.68 19.99
N HIS A 158 -2.52 9.50 19.41
CA HIS A 158 -2.15 10.46 18.38
C HIS A 158 -2.71 11.83 18.76
N ASP A 159 -1.85 12.83 18.79
CA ASP A 159 -2.18 14.20 19.13
C ASP A 159 -2.04 15.10 17.90
N GLY A 160 -3.16 15.61 17.40
CA GLY A 160 -3.24 16.56 16.28
C GLY A 160 -3.68 17.97 16.75
N GLY A 161 -3.40 18.33 18.01
CA GLY A 161 -3.83 19.61 18.58
C GLY A 161 -5.31 19.55 18.99
N SER A 162 -6.20 20.13 18.20
CA SER A 162 -7.65 20.15 18.45
C SER A 162 -8.32 18.76 18.28
N VAL A 163 -7.62 17.78 17.74
CA VAL A 163 -8.09 16.40 17.56
C VAL A 163 -7.12 15.43 18.20
N LYS A 164 -7.62 14.58 19.08
CA LYS A 164 -6.85 13.50 19.70
C LYS A 164 -7.49 12.15 19.39
N VAL A 165 -6.66 11.14 19.07
CA VAL A 165 -7.13 9.81 18.72
C VAL A 165 -6.43 8.76 19.57
N ALA A 166 -7.21 7.99 20.33
CA ALA A 166 -6.74 6.74 20.91
C ALA A 166 -7.18 5.58 20.01
N ARG A 167 -6.23 4.76 19.56
CA ARG A 167 -6.51 3.58 18.72
C ARG A 167 -6.06 2.32 19.44
N ALA A 168 -7.03 1.50 19.84
CA ALA A 168 -6.78 0.13 20.29
C ALA A 168 -7.00 -0.85 19.15
N SER A 169 -6.20 -1.89 19.05
CA SER A 169 -6.44 -2.96 18.09
C SER A 169 -6.14 -4.34 18.66
N SER A 170 -6.85 -5.34 18.13
CA SER A 170 -6.59 -6.75 18.37
C SER A 170 -6.55 -7.52 17.05
N VAL A 171 -5.85 -8.65 17.03
CA VAL A 171 -5.68 -9.46 15.83
C VAL A 171 -6.22 -10.86 16.04
N THR A 172 -7.09 -11.31 15.15
CA THR A 172 -7.51 -12.71 15.05
C THR A 172 -7.04 -13.33 13.73
N VAL A 173 -6.84 -14.65 13.75
CA VAL A 173 -6.27 -15.39 12.61
C VAL A 173 -7.14 -16.58 12.28
N ARG A 174 -7.54 -16.71 11.02
CA ARG A 174 -8.23 -17.90 10.47
C ARG A 174 -7.56 -18.31 9.14
N GLY A 175 -6.82 -19.42 9.16
CA GLY A 175 -6.07 -19.88 8.01
C GLY A 175 -5.12 -18.80 7.48
N ALA A 176 -5.24 -18.46 6.21
CA ALA A 176 -4.41 -17.42 5.57
C ALA A 176 -4.96 -15.99 5.76
N ARG A 177 -5.90 -15.75 6.65
CA ARG A 177 -6.51 -14.44 6.87
C ARG A 177 -6.27 -13.94 8.29
N THR A 178 -5.96 -12.67 8.39
CA THR A 178 -5.98 -11.91 9.63
C THR A 178 -7.17 -10.97 9.61
N SER A 179 -7.85 -10.86 10.76
CA SER A 179 -8.79 -9.77 11.01
C SER A 179 -8.17 -8.88 12.07
N VAL A 180 -7.96 -7.62 11.74
CA VAL A 180 -7.52 -6.59 12.67
C VAL A 180 -8.75 -5.80 13.08
N HIS A 181 -9.08 -5.89 14.37
CA HIS A 181 -10.22 -5.19 14.95
C HIS A 181 -9.71 -3.90 15.57
N PHE A 182 -10.17 -2.78 15.07
CA PHE A 182 -9.81 -1.45 15.55
C PHE A 182 -10.94 -0.81 16.31
N HIS A 183 -10.59 -0.18 17.42
CA HIS A 183 -11.43 0.74 18.18
C HIS A 183 -10.73 2.09 18.22
N TYR A 184 -11.44 3.14 17.83
CA TYR A 184 -10.97 4.50 17.86
C TYR A 184 -11.82 5.33 18.81
N LEU A 185 -11.20 5.99 19.78
CA LEU A 185 -11.80 7.09 20.52
C LEU A 185 -11.24 8.38 19.92
N ILE A 186 -12.10 9.20 19.33
CA ILE A 186 -11.75 10.44 18.68
C ILE A 186 -12.35 11.58 19.49
N ALA A 187 -11.49 12.36 20.12
CA ALA A 187 -11.86 13.59 20.84
C ALA A 187 -11.59 14.80 19.95
N GLU A 188 -12.61 15.60 19.69
CA GLU A 188 -12.50 16.82 18.90
C GLU A 188 -13.01 18.01 19.71
N GLU A 189 -12.26 19.09 19.71
CA GLU A 189 -12.65 20.36 20.33
C GLU A 189 -14.00 20.83 19.75
N GLY A 190 -14.95 21.18 20.63
CA GLY A 190 -16.30 21.57 20.25
C GLY A 190 -17.23 20.46 19.75
N ARG A 191 -16.75 19.20 19.61
CA ARG A 191 -17.55 18.06 19.14
C ARG A 191 -17.61 16.89 20.12
N GLY A 192 -16.82 16.94 21.21
CA GLY A 192 -16.76 15.90 22.22
C GLY A 192 -16.02 14.64 21.76
N VAL A 193 -16.41 13.48 22.30
CA VAL A 193 -15.75 12.19 22.06
C VAL A 193 -16.66 11.24 21.29
N ARG A 194 -16.12 10.62 20.24
CA ARG A 194 -16.82 9.60 19.43
C ARG A 194 -16.04 8.30 19.46
N HIS A 195 -16.78 7.18 19.49
CA HIS A 195 -16.22 5.85 19.36
C HIS A 195 -16.55 5.28 17.97
N LEU A 196 -15.52 4.87 17.24
CA LEU A 196 -15.67 4.19 15.96
C LEU A 196 -15.04 2.79 16.04
N ARG A 197 -15.64 1.83 15.37
CA ARG A 197 -15.12 0.46 15.25
C ARG A 197 -14.95 0.09 13.79
N GLU A 198 -13.91 -0.66 13.51
CA GLU A 198 -13.64 -1.19 12.19
C GLU A 198 -12.95 -2.55 12.28
N THR A 199 -13.17 -3.37 11.26
CA THR A 199 -12.43 -4.62 11.08
C THR A 199 -11.86 -4.67 9.68
N GLU A 200 -10.54 -4.75 9.61
CA GLU A 200 -9.82 -5.00 8.37
C GLU A 200 -9.49 -6.48 8.23
N VAL A 201 -9.84 -7.06 7.09
CA VAL A 201 -9.50 -8.45 6.78
C VAL A 201 -8.43 -8.46 5.71
N LEU A 202 -7.25 -8.94 6.09
CA LEU A 202 -6.08 -8.98 5.23
C LEU A 202 -5.64 -10.44 5.01
N ARG A 203 -5.28 -10.76 3.77
CA ARG A 203 -4.69 -12.04 3.42
C ARG A 203 -3.20 -12.04 3.73
N MET A 204 -2.76 -13.05 4.44
CA MET A 204 -1.35 -13.40 4.55
C MET A 204 -0.97 -14.24 3.34
N THR A 205 0.03 -13.81 2.61
CA THR A 205 0.58 -14.58 1.49
C THR A 205 2.04 -14.86 1.79
N PRO A 206 2.44 -16.13 1.95
CA PRO A 206 3.83 -16.49 2.20
C PRO A 206 4.76 -15.87 1.13
N PRO A 207 5.94 -15.35 1.50
CA PRO A 207 6.87 -14.71 0.57
C PRO A 207 7.18 -15.54 -0.68
N ARG A 208 7.39 -16.84 -0.50
CA ARG A 208 7.62 -17.78 -1.62
C ARG A 208 6.45 -17.76 -2.60
N ARG A 209 5.20 -17.82 -2.09
CA ARG A 209 4.02 -17.83 -2.93
C ARG A 209 3.84 -16.54 -3.72
N LEU A 210 4.14 -15.40 -3.10
CA LEU A 210 4.08 -14.09 -3.77
C LEU A 210 5.09 -14.02 -4.93
N VAL A 211 6.30 -14.55 -4.73
CA VAL A 211 7.32 -14.66 -5.79
C VAL A 211 6.86 -15.56 -6.93
N GLU A 212 6.26 -16.73 -6.63
CA GLU A 212 5.72 -17.65 -7.65
C GLU A 212 4.65 -16.97 -8.50
N ILE A 213 3.73 -16.22 -7.86
CA ILE A 213 2.66 -15.50 -8.57
C ILE A 213 3.24 -14.40 -9.47
N ALA A 214 4.26 -13.67 -9.01
CA ALA A 214 4.92 -12.65 -9.82
C ALA A 214 5.64 -13.26 -11.03
N ARG A 215 6.30 -14.41 -10.84
CA ARG A 215 6.93 -15.16 -11.93
C ARG A 215 5.92 -15.68 -12.94
N ALA A 216 4.78 -16.18 -12.48
CA ALA A 216 3.69 -16.62 -13.36
C ALA A 216 3.07 -15.44 -14.17
N ALA A 217 3.24 -14.20 -13.73
CA ALA A 217 2.90 -12.99 -14.48
C ALA A 217 4.00 -12.52 -15.45
N GLY A 218 5.05 -13.34 -15.68
CA GLY A 218 6.14 -13.04 -16.62
C GLY A 218 7.27 -12.19 -16.05
N LEU A 219 7.33 -11.99 -14.73
CA LEU A 219 8.35 -11.16 -14.09
C LEU A 219 9.49 -12.00 -13.49
N THR A 220 10.71 -11.48 -13.51
CA THR A 220 11.80 -12.02 -12.68
C THR A 220 11.67 -11.48 -11.27
N ALA A 221 11.36 -12.34 -10.29
CA ALA A 221 10.95 -11.90 -8.96
C ALA A 221 11.77 -12.54 -7.83
N ARG A 222 11.97 -11.75 -6.78
CA ARG A 222 12.56 -12.14 -5.49
C ARG A 222 11.94 -11.38 -4.32
N MET A 223 12.03 -11.95 -3.13
CA MET A 223 11.70 -11.26 -1.89
C MET A 223 12.97 -10.71 -1.23
N LEU A 224 12.99 -9.43 -0.90
CA LEU A 224 13.98 -8.84 -0.02
C LEU A 224 13.50 -8.96 1.43
N ARG A 225 14.39 -9.32 2.35
CA ARG A 225 14.08 -9.42 3.80
C ARG A 225 13.87 -8.05 4.43
N THR A 226 14.57 -7.03 3.93
CA THR A 226 14.48 -5.65 4.38
C THR A 226 13.58 -4.88 3.41
N GLY A 227 12.46 -4.39 3.91
CA GLY A 227 11.55 -3.49 3.24
C GLY A 227 11.48 -2.15 3.97
N PRO A 228 10.58 -1.27 3.59
CA PRO A 228 10.27 -0.05 4.35
C PRO A 228 9.85 -0.34 5.80
N THR A 229 9.37 -1.56 6.06
CA THR A 229 9.15 -2.12 7.40
C THR A 229 9.80 -3.49 7.45
N ASP A 230 10.74 -3.69 8.35
CA ASP A 230 11.67 -4.83 8.38
C ASP A 230 10.99 -6.21 8.45
N GLU A 231 9.84 -6.32 9.10
CA GLU A 231 9.13 -7.59 9.31
C GLU A 231 8.29 -8.06 8.11
N ARG A 232 7.99 -7.18 7.16
CA ARG A 232 7.11 -7.50 6.01
C ARG A 232 7.87 -7.87 4.77
N GLY A 233 9.11 -7.43 4.66
CA GLY A 233 9.91 -7.57 3.45
C GLY A 233 9.37 -6.74 2.28
N LEU A 234 9.98 -6.93 1.11
CA LEU A 234 9.60 -6.26 -0.12
C LEU A 234 9.74 -7.23 -1.30
N LEU A 235 8.65 -7.51 -2.02
CA LEU A 235 8.73 -8.16 -3.32
C LEU A 235 9.30 -7.18 -4.33
N VAL A 236 10.37 -7.59 -4.99
CA VAL A 236 10.95 -6.89 -6.13
C VAL A 236 10.84 -7.78 -7.35
N ALA A 237 10.17 -7.30 -8.39
CA ALA A 237 10.00 -8.04 -9.62
C ALA A 237 10.30 -7.13 -10.82
N VAL A 238 10.96 -7.68 -11.84
CA VAL A 238 11.44 -6.91 -13.00
C VAL A 238 10.83 -7.49 -14.27
N ALA A 239 10.28 -6.61 -15.11
CA ALA A 239 9.77 -7.00 -16.41
C ALA A 239 10.93 -7.39 -17.34
N PRO A 240 10.74 -8.37 -18.24
CA PRO A 240 11.73 -8.72 -19.26
C PRO A 240 12.11 -7.47 -20.07
N ARG A 241 13.33 -7.45 -20.60
CA ARG A 241 13.72 -6.48 -21.64
C ARG A 241 13.14 -6.92 -22.99
N GLU A 242 12.79 -6.00 -23.82
CA GLU A 242 12.61 -6.31 -25.24
C GLU A 242 13.96 -6.83 -25.78
N ARG A 243 13.89 -7.94 -26.52
CA ARG A 243 15.05 -8.50 -27.24
C ARG A 243 15.41 -7.61 -28.40
#